data_3d4d77f7856c36e8bd6db46b84ca6eb8
#
_entry.id   3d4d77f7856c36e8bd6db46b84ca6eb8
#
_cell.length_a   1.000
_cell.length_b   1.000
_cell.length_c   1.000
_cell.angle_alpha   90.00
_cell.angle_beta   90.00
_cell.angle_gamma   90.00
#
_symmetry.space_group_name_H-M   'P 1'
#
loop_
_entity.id
_entity.type
_entity.pdbx_description
1 polymer ?
#
loop_
_entity_poly.entity_id
_entity_poly.type
_entity_poly.pdbx_seq_one_letter_code
_entity_poly.pdbx_strand_id
1 'polypeptide(L)'
;SDLQISLPKAGTLISAFAVGALIGAPPFAILAMRWPQRATLLASQAAFIAATVLSLLALGYWPIVFARFAMGLAYACFWAVAASTAVQLAPPDRHARALSIVVSGLTVAMVLGGPVGTFISEVTGWRGGFWAVAAVTAVAAVAGWLVLPRQAPDDARAPDLRTELLAMRRPVLWLALATTAATTAAYMGTFGYLGALLLDVSGLPARWLPAVLTLFGVGAFIGLTIGGRTADRHPFTTLLVGILGLILVSTAIAALAQDALATTLLVFLLGLAAFVLNPAVWGRVYVLAPDAPMLVGAMNSSAFQVGLTVAPLLAGLPISLGHGLPAVGWVGAAIGVAALGLALLGERGRRAMS
;
A
#
# COMPACT_ATOMS: atom_id res chain seq x y z
N SER A 1 -24.07 -3.90 -14.90
CA SER A 1 -22.66 -4.28 -15.11
C SER A 1 -22.62 -5.66 -15.76
N ASP A 2 -21.80 -5.84 -16.78
CA ASP A 2 -21.70 -7.02 -17.66
C ASP A 2 -21.44 -8.35 -16.92
N LEU A 3 -20.98 -8.30 -15.68
CA LEU A 3 -20.60 -9.48 -14.91
C LEU A 3 -21.66 -9.93 -13.89
N GLN A 4 -22.74 -9.17 -13.70
CA GLN A 4 -23.82 -9.46 -12.73
C GLN A 4 -23.32 -9.93 -11.35
N ILE A 5 -22.17 -9.40 -10.88
CA ILE A 5 -21.58 -9.76 -9.59
C ILE A 5 -22.09 -8.81 -8.49
N SER A 6 -22.35 -9.36 -7.31
CA SER A 6 -22.72 -8.59 -6.13
C SER A 6 -21.52 -7.77 -5.62
N LEU A 7 -21.78 -6.67 -4.92
CA LEU A 7 -20.74 -5.84 -4.27
C LEU A 7 -19.71 -6.64 -3.43
N PRO A 8 -20.13 -7.64 -2.61
CA PRO A 8 -19.17 -8.48 -1.89
C PRO A 8 -18.25 -9.29 -2.82
N LYS A 9 -18.77 -9.80 -3.94
CA LYS A 9 -17.97 -10.50 -4.95
C LYS A 9 -17.00 -9.56 -5.67
N ALA A 10 -17.31 -8.29 -5.85
CA ALA A 10 -16.37 -7.31 -6.37
C ALA A 10 -15.20 -7.05 -5.38
N GLY A 11 -15.49 -7.02 -4.07
CA GLY A 11 -14.47 -6.90 -3.03
C GLY A 11 -13.43 -8.04 -3.04
N THR A 12 -13.84 -9.27 -3.35
CA THR A 12 -12.90 -10.40 -3.41
C THR A 12 -11.88 -10.29 -4.55
N LEU A 13 -12.14 -9.49 -5.60
CA LEU A 13 -11.17 -9.20 -6.65
C LEU A 13 -10.00 -8.35 -6.13
N ILE A 14 -10.27 -7.45 -5.20
CA ILE A 14 -9.24 -6.66 -4.51
C ILE A 14 -8.45 -7.56 -3.57
N SER A 15 -9.14 -8.40 -2.81
CA SER A 15 -8.50 -9.36 -1.90
C SER A 15 -7.63 -10.37 -2.64
N ALA A 16 -8.04 -10.87 -3.82
CA ALA A 16 -7.24 -11.78 -4.62
C ALA A 16 -5.89 -11.16 -5.04
N PHE A 17 -5.90 -9.90 -5.47
CA PHE A 17 -4.66 -9.17 -5.75
C PHE A 17 -3.80 -9.01 -4.49
N ALA A 18 -4.39 -8.59 -3.38
CA ALA A 18 -3.65 -8.38 -2.13
C ALA A 18 -3.04 -9.69 -1.58
N VAL A 19 -3.77 -10.81 -1.69
CA VAL A 19 -3.26 -12.14 -1.32
C VAL A 19 -2.11 -12.56 -2.24
N GLY A 20 -2.21 -12.32 -3.56
CA GLY A 20 -1.12 -12.56 -4.50
C GLY A 20 0.13 -11.75 -4.14
N ALA A 21 -0.03 -10.46 -3.83
CA ALA A 21 1.06 -9.59 -3.43
C ALA A 21 1.66 -9.99 -2.07
N LEU A 22 0.83 -10.38 -1.11
CA LEU A 22 1.23 -10.86 0.21
C LEU A 22 2.10 -12.13 0.12
N ILE A 23 1.61 -13.14 -0.61
CA ILE A 23 2.29 -14.43 -0.73
C ILE A 23 3.54 -14.29 -1.62
N GLY A 24 3.49 -13.44 -2.64
CA GLY A 24 4.58 -13.26 -3.60
C GLY A 24 5.77 -12.50 -3.03
N ALA A 25 5.59 -11.55 -2.11
CA ALA A 25 6.68 -10.66 -1.71
C ALA A 25 7.89 -11.38 -1.11
N PRO A 26 7.79 -12.29 -0.12
CA PRO A 26 8.96 -12.97 0.44
C PRO A 26 9.69 -13.90 -0.56
N PRO A 27 9.01 -14.81 -1.29
CA PRO A 27 9.70 -15.70 -2.21
C PRO A 27 10.34 -14.95 -3.39
N PHE A 28 9.70 -13.88 -3.91
CA PHE A 28 10.30 -13.08 -4.97
C PHE A 28 11.46 -12.22 -4.49
N ALA A 29 11.48 -11.77 -3.24
CA ALA A 29 12.65 -11.13 -2.66
C ALA A 29 13.85 -12.08 -2.63
N ILE A 30 13.65 -13.34 -2.18
CA ILE A 30 14.69 -14.37 -2.16
C ILE A 30 15.16 -14.70 -3.58
N LEU A 31 14.22 -14.83 -4.52
CA LEU A 31 14.54 -15.13 -5.92
C LEU A 31 15.32 -14.00 -6.57
N ALA A 32 14.95 -12.73 -6.26
CA ALA A 32 15.59 -11.52 -6.76
C ALA A 32 17.06 -11.37 -6.31
N MET A 33 17.46 -12.01 -5.21
CA MET A 33 18.86 -12.05 -4.78
C MET A 33 19.78 -12.77 -5.79
N ARG A 34 19.23 -13.69 -6.57
CA ARG A 34 20.00 -14.57 -7.47
C ARG A 34 19.79 -14.24 -8.96
N TRP A 35 18.75 -13.50 -9.31
CA TRP A 35 18.40 -13.20 -10.70
C TRP A 35 18.88 -11.82 -11.14
N PRO A 36 19.23 -11.64 -12.43
CA PRO A 36 19.55 -10.31 -12.96
C PRO A 36 18.38 -9.35 -12.77
N GLN A 37 18.62 -8.25 -12.08
CA GLN A 37 17.56 -7.30 -11.69
C GLN A 37 16.78 -6.77 -12.89
N ARG A 38 17.49 -6.44 -14.00
CA ARG A 38 16.84 -5.99 -15.24
C ARG A 38 15.86 -7.04 -15.77
N ALA A 39 16.28 -8.29 -15.86
CA ALA A 39 15.43 -9.37 -16.37
C ALA A 39 14.21 -9.58 -15.45
N THR A 40 14.41 -9.54 -14.14
CA THR A 40 13.35 -9.71 -13.15
C THR A 40 12.33 -8.57 -13.20
N LEU A 41 12.78 -7.30 -13.34
CA LEU A 41 11.90 -6.15 -13.51
C LEU A 41 11.06 -6.25 -14.78
N LEU A 42 11.69 -6.55 -15.91
CA LEU A 42 10.98 -6.68 -17.20
C LEU A 42 10.03 -7.87 -17.21
N ALA A 43 10.44 -9.01 -16.65
CA ALA A 43 9.59 -10.19 -16.52
C ALA A 43 8.38 -9.94 -15.62
N SER A 44 8.55 -9.23 -14.50
CA SER A 44 7.43 -8.88 -13.62
C SER A 44 6.43 -7.94 -14.29
N GLN A 45 6.91 -6.95 -15.05
CA GLN A 45 6.03 -6.05 -15.82
C GLN A 45 5.31 -6.80 -16.95
N ALA A 46 6.00 -7.69 -17.67
CA ALA A 46 5.39 -8.53 -18.71
C ALA A 46 4.33 -9.46 -18.12
N ALA A 47 4.60 -10.10 -16.98
CA ALA A 47 3.65 -10.94 -16.27
C ALA A 47 2.44 -10.14 -15.78
N PHE A 48 2.64 -8.90 -15.30
CA PHE A 48 1.56 -8.02 -14.88
C PHE A 48 0.67 -7.63 -16.06
N ILE A 49 1.25 -7.28 -17.22
CA ILE A 49 0.51 -6.97 -18.45
C ILE A 49 -0.28 -8.20 -18.90
N ALA A 50 0.37 -9.37 -18.97
CA ALA A 50 -0.29 -10.61 -19.39
C ALA A 50 -1.48 -10.96 -18.48
N ALA A 51 -1.31 -10.85 -17.16
CA ALA A 51 -2.39 -11.09 -16.20
C ALA A 51 -3.51 -10.03 -16.32
N THR A 52 -3.16 -8.76 -16.60
CA THR A 52 -4.16 -7.70 -16.86
C THR A 52 -4.96 -8.01 -18.13
N VAL A 53 -4.32 -8.38 -19.22
CA VAL A 53 -4.98 -8.78 -20.46
C VAL A 53 -5.83 -10.03 -20.26
N LEU A 54 -5.34 -11.03 -19.53
CA LEU A 54 -6.13 -12.21 -19.18
C LEU A 54 -7.40 -11.85 -18.40
N SER A 55 -7.32 -10.88 -17.48
CA SER A 55 -8.48 -10.36 -16.74
C SER A 55 -9.49 -9.68 -17.67
N LEU A 56 -9.04 -9.02 -18.74
CA LEU A 56 -9.91 -8.37 -19.74
C LEU A 56 -10.61 -9.35 -20.68
N LEU A 57 -9.91 -10.43 -21.04
CA LEU A 57 -10.43 -11.47 -21.94
C LEU A 57 -11.24 -12.55 -21.20
N ALA A 58 -11.23 -12.54 -19.88
CA ALA A 58 -11.88 -13.54 -19.06
C ALA A 58 -13.41 -13.53 -19.22
N LEU A 59 -13.97 -14.69 -19.53
CA LEU A 59 -15.39 -14.97 -19.59
C LEU A 59 -15.87 -15.58 -18.26
N GLY A 60 -16.02 -14.75 -17.23
CA GLY A 60 -16.53 -15.18 -15.94
C GLY A 60 -15.71 -14.71 -14.74
N TYR A 61 -16.27 -14.96 -13.56
CA TYR A 61 -15.73 -14.46 -12.30
C TYR A 61 -14.38 -15.09 -11.89
N TRP A 62 -14.29 -16.42 -11.89
CA TRP A 62 -13.10 -17.13 -11.41
C TRP A 62 -11.82 -16.85 -12.22
N PRO A 63 -11.86 -16.82 -13.57
CA PRO A 63 -10.69 -16.41 -14.35
C PRO A 63 -10.19 -15.00 -13.99
N ILE A 64 -11.10 -14.07 -13.68
CA ILE A 64 -10.72 -12.72 -13.24
C ILE A 64 -10.04 -12.79 -11.85
N VAL A 65 -10.54 -13.60 -10.91
CA VAL A 65 -9.94 -13.81 -9.60
C VAL A 65 -8.51 -14.32 -9.74
N PHE A 66 -8.29 -15.34 -10.57
CA PHE A 66 -6.94 -15.89 -10.82
C PHE A 66 -6.02 -14.86 -11.51
N ALA A 67 -6.53 -14.11 -12.48
CA ALA A 67 -5.76 -13.06 -13.13
C ALA A 67 -5.36 -11.96 -12.12
N ARG A 68 -6.26 -11.55 -11.21
CA ARG A 68 -5.97 -10.60 -10.13
C ARG A 68 -4.91 -11.13 -9.17
N PHE A 69 -4.99 -12.40 -8.80
CA PHE A 69 -3.96 -13.04 -7.97
C PHE A 69 -2.60 -13.03 -8.67
N ALA A 70 -2.55 -13.39 -9.96
CA ALA A 70 -1.33 -13.34 -10.78
C ALA A 70 -0.77 -11.92 -10.92
N MET A 71 -1.64 -10.90 -11.08
CA MET A 71 -1.23 -9.50 -11.04
C MET A 71 -0.57 -9.13 -9.71
N GLY A 72 -1.12 -9.61 -8.59
CA GLY A 72 -0.55 -9.40 -7.25
C GLY A 72 0.84 -10.01 -7.11
N LEU A 73 1.03 -11.25 -7.60
CA LEU A 73 2.35 -11.90 -7.64
C LEU A 73 3.36 -11.09 -8.45
N ALA A 74 2.98 -10.65 -9.65
CA ALA A 74 3.84 -9.84 -10.52
C ALA A 74 4.20 -8.48 -9.90
N TYR A 75 3.23 -7.84 -9.24
CA TYR A 75 3.42 -6.60 -8.47
C TYR A 75 4.43 -6.79 -7.33
N ALA A 76 4.32 -7.88 -6.56
CA ALA A 76 5.25 -8.20 -5.48
C ALA A 76 6.68 -8.40 -6.00
N CYS A 77 6.83 -9.12 -7.11
CA CYS A 77 8.11 -9.33 -7.79
C CYS A 77 8.73 -8.00 -8.24
N PHE A 78 7.93 -7.11 -8.84
CA PHE A 78 8.38 -5.77 -9.25
C PHE A 78 8.92 -4.98 -8.05
N TRP A 79 8.17 -4.88 -6.95
CA TRP A 79 8.57 -4.10 -5.78
C TRP A 79 9.80 -4.66 -5.08
N ALA A 80 9.97 -5.98 -5.04
CA ALA A 80 11.15 -6.61 -4.46
C ALA A 80 12.46 -6.17 -5.13
N VAL A 81 12.39 -5.85 -6.44
CA VAL A 81 13.58 -5.49 -7.23
C VAL A 81 13.69 -4.01 -7.53
N ALA A 82 12.57 -3.28 -7.64
CA ALA A 82 12.57 -1.88 -8.04
C ALA A 82 13.39 -0.98 -7.11
N ALA A 83 13.21 -1.13 -5.80
CA ALA A 83 13.92 -0.35 -4.80
C ALA A 83 15.43 -0.64 -4.82
N SER A 84 15.81 -1.92 -4.87
CA SER A 84 17.23 -2.34 -4.93
C SER A 84 17.91 -1.87 -6.21
N THR A 85 17.21 -1.96 -7.35
CA THR A 85 17.72 -1.46 -8.64
C THR A 85 17.96 0.06 -8.60
N ALA A 86 17.02 0.81 -8.03
CA ALA A 86 17.17 2.27 -7.93
C ALA A 86 18.39 2.66 -7.06
N VAL A 87 18.61 1.96 -5.95
CA VAL A 87 19.77 2.18 -5.07
C VAL A 87 21.08 1.83 -5.77
N GLN A 88 21.13 0.70 -6.49
CA GLN A 88 22.35 0.28 -7.19
C GLN A 88 22.74 1.20 -8.36
N LEU A 89 21.75 1.82 -9.01
CA LEU A 89 21.99 2.78 -10.10
C LEU A 89 22.37 4.18 -9.61
N ALA A 90 22.22 4.47 -8.32
CA ALA A 90 22.48 5.77 -7.73
C ALA A 90 23.87 5.80 -7.05
N PRO A 91 24.58 6.95 -7.09
CA PRO A 91 25.77 7.15 -6.27
C PRO A 91 25.47 6.95 -4.77
N PRO A 92 26.45 6.50 -3.95
CA PRO A 92 26.23 6.20 -2.52
C PRO A 92 25.66 7.36 -1.70
N ASP A 93 25.98 8.60 -2.08
CA ASP A 93 25.50 9.84 -1.45
C ASP A 93 24.05 10.20 -1.85
N ARG A 94 23.44 9.47 -2.80
CA ARG A 94 22.10 9.77 -3.37
C ARG A 94 21.11 8.63 -3.28
N HIS A 95 21.39 7.59 -2.51
CA HIS A 95 20.50 6.43 -2.36
C HIS A 95 19.10 6.81 -1.86
N ALA A 96 19.00 7.70 -0.84
CA ALA A 96 17.73 8.18 -0.33
C ALA A 96 16.91 8.93 -1.41
N ARG A 97 17.59 9.72 -2.25
CA ARG A 97 16.94 10.42 -3.37
C ARG A 97 16.43 9.45 -4.44
N ALA A 98 17.18 8.40 -4.74
CA ALA A 98 16.76 7.37 -5.69
C ALA A 98 15.49 6.63 -5.20
N LEU A 99 15.47 6.25 -3.92
CA LEU A 99 14.28 5.64 -3.29
C LEU A 99 13.09 6.59 -3.29
N SER A 100 13.30 7.88 -2.99
CA SER A 100 12.20 8.86 -3.00
C SER A 100 11.58 9.03 -4.38
N ILE A 101 12.37 8.91 -5.46
CA ILE A 101 11.85 8.94 -6.85
C ILE A 101 10.95 7.73 -7.10
N VAL A 102 11.34 6.53 -6.68
CA VAL A 102 10.51 5.32 -6.83
C VAL A 102 9.20 5.46 -6.05
N VAL A 103 9.26 5.94 -4.80
CA VAL A 103 8.07 6.13 -3.96
C VAL A 103 7.19 7.28 -4.47
N SER A 104 7.77 8.31 -5.09
CA SER A 104 6.97 9.42 -5.65
C SER A 104 6.00 8.96 -6.74
N GLY A 105 6.36 7.92 -7.49
CA GLY A 105 5.45 7.29 -8.45
C GLY A 105 4.18 6.74 -7.81
N LEU A 106 4.29 6.12 -6.63
CA LEU A 106 3.13 5.66 -5.85
C LEU A 106 2.25 6.86 -5.44
N THR A 107 2.86 7.95 -5.01
CA THR A 107 2.11 9.14 -4.59
C THR A 107 1.37 9.79 -5.75
N VAL A 108 2.01 9.90 -6.92
CA VAL A 108 1.35 10.37 -8.15
C VAL A 108 0.19 9.46 -8.52
N ALA A 109 0.38 8.14 -8.44
CA ALA A 109 -0.69 7.18 -8.70
C ALA A 109 -1.86 7.30 -7.71
N MET A 110 -1.61 7.64 -6.45
CA MET A 110 -2.67 7.86 -5.46
C MET A 110 -3.46 9.14 -5.72
N VAL A 111 -2.80 10.21 -6.14
CA VAL A 111 -3.46 11.50 -6.44
C VAL A 111 -4.25 11.43 -7.75
N LEU A 112 -3.65 10.88 -8.80
CA LEU A 112 -4.23 10.88 -10.15
C LEU A 112 -5.03 9.61 -10.47
N GLY A 113 -4.70 8.48 -9.85
CA GLY A 113 -5.28 7.18 -10.21
C GLY A 113 -6.79 7.10 -9.99
N GLY A 114 -7.30 7.67 -8.89
CA GLY A 114 -8.74 7.73 -8.64
C GLY A 114 -9.50 8.54 -9.71
N PRO A 115 -9.20 9.85 -9.85
CA PRO A 115 -9.87 10.72 -10.83
C PRO A 115 -9.72 10.23 -12.28
N VAL A 116 -8.49 9.88 -12.69
CA VAL A 116 -8.23 9.40 -14.06
C VAL A 116 -8.91 8.04 -14.30
N GLY A 117 -8.86 7.14 -13.33
CA GLY A 117 -9.52 5.84 -13.42
C GLY A 117 -11.04 5.97 -13.52
N THR A 118 -11.65 6.86 -12.74
CA THR A 118 -13.09 7.15 -12.80
C THR A 118 -13.47 7.73 -14.16
N PHE A 119 -12.74 8.76 -14.63
CA PHE A 119 -12.99 9.39 -15.93
C PHE A 119 -12.90 8.38 -17.08
N ILE A 120 -11.84 7.57 -17.12
CA ILE A 120 -11.69 6.52 -18.15
C ILE A 120 -12.83 5.52 -18.06
N SER A 121 -13.21 5.11 -16.84
CA SER A 121 -14.27 4.13 -16.65
C SER A 121 -15.66 4.65 -17.04
N GLU A 122 -15.92 5.94 -16.88
CA GLU A 122 -17.16 6.58 -17.34
C GLU A 122 -17.28 6.60 -18.87
N VAL A 123 -16.16 6.85 -19.57
CA VAL A 123 -16.16 6.96 -21.05
C VAL A 123 -16.07 5.59 -21.74
N THR A 124 -15.29 4.66 -21.19
CA THR A 124 -14.93 3.39 -21.87
C THR A 124 -15.38 2.13 -21.10
N GLY A 125 -16.10 2.32 -19.99
CA GLY A 125 -16.46 1.23 -19.08
C GLY A 125 -15.24 0.74 -18.25
N TRP A 126 -15.48 -0.19 -17.33
CA TRP A 126 -14.47 -0.72 -16.41
C TRP A 126 -13.25 -1.35 -17.12
N ARG A 127 -13.45 -1.93 -18.31
CA ARG A 127 -12.36 -2.50 -19.12
C ARG A 127 -11.36 -1.46 -19.59
N GLY A 128 -11.79 -0.23 -19.86
CA GLY A 128 -10.91 0.85 -20.29
C GLY A 128 -9.87 1.22 -19.25
N GLY A 129 -10.22 1.21 -17.97
CA GLY A 129 -9.26 1.42 -16.87
C GLY A 129 -8.14 0.38 -16.86
N PHE A 130 -8.47 -0.90 -17.10
CA PHE A 130 -7.46 -1.97 -17.19
C PHE A 130 -6.56 -1.84 -18.43
N TRP A 131 -7.14 -1.47 -19.58
CA TRP A 131 -6.34 -1.19 -20.77
C TRP A 131 -5.37 -0.02 -20.57
N ALA A 132 -5.81 1.03 -19.89
CA ALA A 132 -4.94 2.16 -19.54
C ALA A 132 -3.79 1.72 -18.64
N VAL A 133 -4.04 0.89 -17.60
CA VAL A 133 -3.00 0.35 -16.74
C VAL A 133 -2.03 -0.53 -17.53
N ALA A 134 -2.52 -1.41 -18.40
CA ALA A 134 -1.67 -2.24 -19.25
C ALA A 134 -0.79 -1.40 -20.17
N ALA A 135 -1.34 -0.35 -20.81
CA ALA A 135 -0.60 0.56 -21.67
C ALA A 135 0.50 1.32 -20.92
N VAL A 136 0.19 1.90 -19.77
CA VAL A 136 1.19 2.62 -18.94
C VAL A 136 2.29 1.66 -18.48
N THR A 137 1.94 0.44 -18.08
CA THR A 137 2.92 -0.58 -17.70
C THR A 137 3.79 -0.99 -18.89
N ALA A 138 3.22 -1.12 -20.09
CA ALA A 138 3.98 -1.43 -21.30
C ALA A 138 4.97 -0.31 -21.67
N VAL A 139 4.55 0.95 -21.56
CA VAL A 139 5.45 2.11 -21.77
C VAL A 139 6.59 2.09 -20.75
N ALA A 140 6.29 1.83 -19.48
CA ALA A 140 7.30 1.71 -18.41
C ALA A 140 8.25 0.53 -18.67
N ALA A 141 7.75 -0.61 -19.17
CA ALA A 141 8.57 -1.77 -19.51
C ALA A 141 9.52 -1.47 -20.68
N VAL A 142 9.04 -0.80 -21.73
CA VAL A 142 9.87 -0.38 -22.87
C VAL A 142 10.92 0.63 -22.42
N ALA A 143 10.55 1.62 -21.62
CA ALA A 143 11.51 2.58 -21.05
C ALA A 143 12.57 1.88 -20.21
N GLY A 144 12.18 0.94 -19.34
CA GLY A 144 13.11 0.12 -18.57
C GLY A 144 14.03 -0.74 -19.45
N TRP A 145 13.49 -1.33 -20.50
CA TRP A 145 14.29 -2.11 -21.46
C TRP A 145 15.35 -1.28 -22.17
N LEU A 146 15.02 -0.02 -22.51
CA LEU A 146 15.94 0.90 -23.19
C LEU A 146 17.00 1.48 -22.25
N VAL A 147 16.63 1.82 -21.01
CA VAL A 147 17.47 2.61 -20.10
C VAL A 147 18.26 1.75 -19.11
N LEU A 148 17.70 0.62 -18.65
CA LEU A 148 18.36 -0.20 -17.64
C LEU A 148 19.59 -0.91 -18.23
N PRO A 149 20.77 -0.78 -17.59
CA PRO A 149 21.98 -1.45 -18.03
C PRO A 149 21.86 -2.97 -17.93
N ARG A 150 22.55 -3.67 -18.83
CA ARG A 150 22.70 -5.13 -18.78
C ARG A 150 23.77 -5.46 -17.76
N GLN A 151 23.39 -5.59 -16.50
CA GLN A 151 24.30 -6.01 -15.42
C GLN A 151 24.34 -7.54 -15.34
N ALA A 152 25.56 -8.09 -15.24
CA ALA A 152 25.75 -9.45 -14.79
C ALA A 152 25.43 -9.53 -13.27
N PRO A 153 24.95 -10.66 -12.74
CA PRO A 153 24.82 -10.87 -11.31
C PRO A 153 26.20 -10.66 -10.67
N ASP A 154 26.31 -9.73 -9.72
CA ASP A 154 27.51 -9.55 -8.93
C ASP A 154 27.45 -10.50 -7.74
N ASP A 155 27.95 -11.72 -7.92
CA ASP A 155 27.94 -12.77 -6.90
C ASP A 155 28.69 -12.35 -5.61
N ALA A 156 29.61 -11.37 -5.70
CA ALA A 156 30.34 -10.85 -4.56
C ALA A 156 29.50 -9.95 -3.62
N ARG A 157 28.33 -9.48 -4.08
CA ARG A 157 27.42 -8.60 -3.33
C ARG A 157 26.04 -9.24 -3.05
N ALA A 158 25.83 -10.50 -3.40
CA ALA A 158 24.57 -11.17 -3.12
C ALA A 158 24.38 -11.26 -1.59
N PRO A 159 23.25 -10.74 -1.04
CA PRO A 159 22.96 -10.89 0.39
C PRO A 159 22.95 -12.37 0.79
N ASP A 160 23.55 -12.69 1.95
CA ASP A 160 23.54 -14.06 2.47
C ASP A 160 22.12 -14.41 2.97
N LEU A 161 21.45 -15.33 2.29
CA LEU A 161 20.10 -15.78 2.63
C LEU A 161 20.00 -16.26 4.09
N ARG A 162 21.06 -16.88 4.63
CA ARG A 162 21.09 -17.35 6.01
C ARG A 162 21.01 -16.16 6.99
N THR A 163 21.73 -15.12 6.76
CA THR A 163 21.73 -13.88 7.56
C THR A 163 20.36 -13.22 7.47
N GLU A 164 19.79 -13.10 6.28
CA GLU A 164 18.45 -12.57 6.07
C GLU A 164 17.37 -13.35 6.85
N LEU A 165 17.41 -14.67 6.81
CA LEU A 165 16.46 -15.54 7.54
C LEU A 165 16.67 -15.48 9.06
N LEU A 166 17.91 -15.37 9.54
CA LEU A 166 18.19 -15.24 10.98
C LEU A 166 17.62 -13.93 11.55
N ALA A 167 17.63 -12.85 10.79
CA ALA A 167 17.02 -11.60 11.20
C ALA A 167 15.51 -11.73 11.49
N MET A 168 14.81 -12.65 10.79
CA MET A 168 13.39 -12.91 11.03
C MET A 168 13.08 -13.54 12.40
N ARG A 169 14.09 -14.03 13.13
CA ARG A 169 13.91 -14.54 14.50
C ARG A 169 13.78 -13.43 15.56
N ARG A 170 14.02 -12.18 15.20
CA ARG A 170 13.92 -11.03 16.14
C ARG A 170 12.45 -10.70 16.44
N PRO A 171 11.96 -10.89 17.68
CA PRO A 171 10.54 -10.67 17.98
C PRO A 171 10.11 -9.20 17.82
N VAL A 172 11.02 -8.25 18.07
CA VAL A 172 10.75 -6.82 17.89
C VAL A 172 10.45 -6.45 16.43
N LEU A 173 11.04 -7.19 15.46
CA LEU A 173 10.73 -7.02 14.04
C LEU A 173 9.26 -7.36 13.75
N TRP A 174 8.73 -8.44 14.32
CA TRP A 174 7.33 -8.82 14.15
C TRP A 174 6.36 -7.82 14.76
N LEU A 175 6.73 -7.15 15.86
CA LEU A 175 5.95 -6.02 16.40
C LEU A 175 5.94 -4.83 15.45
N ALA A 176 7.05 -4.54 14.77
CA ALA A 176 7.11 -3.49 13.76
C ALA A 176 6.26 -3.84 12.54
N LEU A 177 6.33 -5.09 12.05
CA LEU A 177 5.50 -5.59 10.94
C LEU A 177 4.01 -5.56 11.30
N ALA A 178 3.65 -5.98 12.52
CA ALA A 178 2.28 -5.89 13.03
C ALA A 178 1.80 -4.43 13.13
N THR A 179 2.69 -3.50 13.50
CA THR A 179 2.38 -2.05 13.49
C THR A 179 2.07 -1.57 12.07
N THR A 180 2.85 -2.01 11.05
CA THR A 180 2.57 -1.72 9.64
C THR A 180 1.19 -2.23 9.22
N ALA A 181 0.88 -3.49 9.53
CA ALA A 181 -0.42 -4.09 9.20
C ALA A 181 -1.58 -3.36 9.89
N ALA A 182 -1.44 -3.06 11.19
CA ALA A 182 -2.47 -2.38 11.96
C ALA A 182 -2.70 -0.93 11.52
N THR A 183 -1.64 -0.15 11.28
CA THR A 183 -1.79 1.23 10.77
C THR A 183 -2.44 1.25 9.40
N THR A 184 -2.06 0.33 8.51
CA THR A 184 -2.68 0.19 7.18
C THR A 184 -4.14 -0.18 7.30
N ALA A 185 -4.49 -1.15 8.14
CA ALA A 185 -5.87 -1.55 8.37
C ALA A 185 -6.73 -0.41 8.94
N ALA A 186 -6.16 0.41 9.83
CA ALA A 186 -6.88 1.53 10.45
C ALA A 186 -7.37 2.54 9.42
N TYR A 187 -6.49 3.06 8.54
CA TYR A 187 -6.92 4.07 7.58
C TYR A 187 -7.63 3.48 6.36
N MET A 188 -7.24 2.29 5.90
CA MET A 188 -7.90 1.63 4.77
C MET A 188 -9.29 1.11 5.11
N GLY A 189 -9.53 0.70 6.37
CA GLY A 189 -10.86 0.33 6.83
C GLY A 189 -11.82 1.52 6.77
N THR A 190 -11.39 2.69 7.21
CA THR A 190 -12.18 3.92 7.12
C THR A 190 -12.32 4.37 5.68
N PHE A 191 -11.24 4.42 4.91
CA PHE A 191 -11.21 4.88 3.52
C PHE A 191 -12.07 4.02 2.59
N GLY A 192 -12.07 2.70 2.78
CA GLY A 192 -12.78 1.75 1.91
C GLY A 192 -14.30 1.96 1.86
N TYR A 193 -14.89 2.47 2.94
CA TYR A 193 -16.32 2.76 3.04
C TYR A 193 -16.65 4.25 2.97
N LEU A 194 -15.63 5.09 2.78
CA LEU A 194 -15.77 6.54 2.83
C LEU A 194 -16.69 7.07 1.73
N GLY A 195 -16.63 6.48 0.53
CA GLY A 195 -17.52 6.85 -0.57
C GLY A 195 -18.99 6.66 -0.22
N ALA A 196 -19.35 5.50 0.33
CA ALA A 196 -20.71 5.22 0.78
C ALA A 196 -21.13 6.14 1.94
N LEU A 197 -20.24 6.36 2.92
CA LEU A 197 -20.49 7.25 4.05
C LEU A 197 -20.79 8.69 3.58
N LEU A 198 -20.01 9.23 2.65
CA LEU A 198 -20.20 10.56 2.10
C LEU A 198 -21.52 10.71 1.34
N LEU A 199 -21.91 9.71 0.56
CA LEU A 199 -23.16 9.74 -0.22
C LEU A 199 -24.39 9.48 0.65
N ASP A 200 -24.37 8.41 1.44
CA ASP A 200 -25.56 7.88 2.10
C ASP A 200 -25.81 8.48 3.49
N VAL A 201 -24.76 9.00 4.16
CA VAL A 201 -24.86 9.54 5.53
C VAL A 201 -24.61 11.06 5.54
N SER A 202 -23.54 11.53 4.89
CA SER A 202 -23.22 12.97 4.89
C SER A 202 -24.05 13.75 3.88
N GLY A 203 -24.75 13.09 2.93
CA GLY A 203 -25.57 13.75 1.93
C GLY A 203 -24.76 14.52 0.86
N LEU A 204 -23.50 14.13 0.64
CA LEU A 204 -22.67 14.76 -0.38
C LEU A 204 -23.24 14.45 -1.79
N PRO A 205 -23.47 15.48 -2.64
CA PRO A 205 -23.90 15.22 -4.01
C PRO A 205 -22.86 14.38 -4.76
N ALA A 206 -23.31 13.32 -5.46
CA ALA A 206 -22.44 12.33 -6.11
C ALA A 206 -21.38 12.95 -7.05
N ARG A 207 -21.70 14.05 -7.71
CA ARG A 207 -20.78 14.80 -8.57
C ARG A 207 -19.50 15.29 -7.87
N TRP A 208 -19.52 15.48 -6.54
CA TRP A 208 -18.38 15.94 -5.77
C TRP A 208 -17.53 14.81 -5.21
N LEU A 209 -18.02 13.56 -5.23
CA LEU A 209 -17.33 12.42 -4.65
C LEU A 209 -15.91 12.22 -5.20
N PRO A 210 -15.65 12.28 -6.53
CA PRO A 210 -14.30 12.16 -7.06
C PRO A 210 -13.35 13.25 -6.54
N ALA A 211 -13.83 14.50 -6.45
CA ALA A 211 -13.05 15.61 -5.95
C ALA A 211 -12.71 15.44 -4.46
N VAL A 212 -13.67 14.98 -3.65
CA VAL A 212 -13.44 14.74 -2.21
C VAL A 212 -12.48 13.58 -2.00
N LEU A 213 -12.61 12.49 -2.76
CA LEU A 213 -11.65 11.38 -2.67
C LEU A 213 -10.24 11.78 -3.13
N THR A 214 -10.13 12.75 -4.05
CA THR A 214 -8.83 13.35 -4.43
C THR A 214 -8.17 14.07 -3.26
N LEU A 215 -8.94 14.69 -2.35
CA LEU A 215 -8.39 15.34 -1.16
C LEU A 215 -7.63 14.36 -0.25
N PHE A 216 -8.07 13.09 -0.17
CA PHE A 216 -7.30 12.06 0.52
C PHE A 216 -5.91 11.90 -0.11
N GLY A 217 -5.83 11.83 -1.44
CA GLY A 217 -4.55 11.74 -2.17
C GLY A 217 -3.66 12.96 -1.93
N VAL A 218 -4.24 14.17 -1.95
CA VAL A 218 -3.50 15.42 -1.66
C VAL A 218 -2.99 15.42 -0.21
N GLY A 219 -3.83 15.03 0.74
CA GLY A 219 -3.42 14.85 2.14
C GLY A 219 -2.29 13.83 2.28
N ALA A 220 -2.39 12.69 1.59
CA ALA A 220 -1.38 11.66 1.55
C ALA A 220 -0.03 12.17 1.01
N PHE A 221 -0.05 12.95 -0.07
CA PHE A 221 1.16 13.55 -0.64
C PHE A 221 1.84 14.51 0.34
N ILE A 222 1.07 15.39 0.95
CA ILE A 222 1.58 16.34 1.96
C ILE A 222 2.10 15.57 3.18
N GLY A 223 1.33 14.60 3.67
CA GLY A 223 1.69 13.74 4.80
C GLY A 223 2.99 12.99 4.55
N LEU A 224 3.16 12.36 3.38
CA LEU A 224 4.39 11.65 3.01
C LEU A 224 5.60 12.60 2.97
N THR A 225 5.41 13.81 2.44
CA THR A 225 6.47 14.82 2.35
C THR A 225 6.91 15.31 3.73
N ILE A 226 5.95 15.60 4.62
CA ILE A 226 6.23 15.98 6.02
C ILE A 226 6.87 14.82 6.77
N GLY A 227 6.26 13.64 6.66
CA GLY A 227 6.71 12.42 7.32
C GLY A 227 8.13 12.03 6.93
N GLY A 228 8.51 12.15 5.65
CA GLY A 228 9.88 11.88 5.20
C GLY A 228 10.91 12.77 5.90
N ARG A 229 10.63 14.07 6.01
CA ARG A 229 11.55 15.01 6.67
C ARG A 229 11.60 14.84 8.19
N THR A 230 10.47 14.53 8.82
CA THR A 230 10.39 14.40 10.28
C THR A 230 10.86 13.04 10.77
N ALA A 231 10.64 11.97 9.99
CA ALA A 231 11.07 10.63 10.34
C ALA A 231 12.60 10.48 10.34
N ASP A 232 13.34 11.23 9.50
CA ASP A 232 14.80 11.23 9.50
C ASP A 232 15.38 11.72 10.83
N ARG A 233 14.72 12.70 11.47
CA ARG A 233 15.18 13.30 12.73
C ARG A 233 14.56 12.66 13.97
N HIS A 234 13.28 12.37 13.91
CA HIS A 234 12.48 11.90 15.04
C HIS A 234 11.52 10.75 14.62
N PRO A 235 12.04 9.57 14.21
CA PRO A 235 11.25 8.50 13.60
C PRO A 235 10.12 8.01 14.52
N PHE A 236 10.38 7.82 15.80
CA PHE A 236 9.36 7.33 16.75
C PHE A 236 8.29 8.40 17.05
N THR A 237 8.66 9.65 17.18
CA THR A 237 7.71 10.76 17.39
C THR A 237 6.81 10.92 16.16
N THR A 238 7.38 10.86 14.95
CA THR A 238 6.60 10.91 13.70
C THR A 238 5.60 9.77 13.60
N LEU A 239 6.01 8.57 13.98
CA LEU A 239 5.12 7.41 14.05
C LEU A 239 3.96 7.64 15.03
N LEU A 240 4.25 8.10 16.25
CA LEU A 240 3.23 8.36 17.26
C LEU A 240 2.25 9.46 16.85
N VAL A 241 2.75 10.58 16.34
CA VAL A 241 1.91 11.68 15.85
C VAL A 241 0.96 11.21 14.75
N GLY A 242 1.47 10.42 13.79
CA GLY A 242 0.63 9.86 12.74
C GLY A 242 -0.43 8.88 13.26
N ILE A 243 -0.08 7.97 14.18
CA ILE A 243 -1.05 7.03 14.78
C ILE A 243 -2.12 7.79 15.59
N LEU A 244 -1.72 8.75 16.43
CA LEU A 244 -2.67 9.57 17.17
C LEU A 244 -3.56 10.40 16.22
N GLY A 245 -2.99 10.95 15.14
CA GLY A 245 -3.76 11.61 14.10
C GLY A 245 -4.79 10.69 13.46
N LEU A 246 -4.42 9.44 13.14
CA LEU A 246 -5.37 8.44 12.62
C LEU A 246 -6.51 8.15 13.60
N ILE A 247 -6.21 7.96 14.89
CA ILE A 247 -7.22 7.73 15.92
C ILE A 247 -8.18 8.90 16.00
N LEU A 248 -7.66 10.11 16.10
CA LEU A 248 -8.47 11.33 16.22
C LEU A 248 -9.34 11.56 14.98
N VAL A 249 -8.76 11.46 13.80
CA VAL A 249 -9.49 11.70 12.55
C VAL A 249 -10.53 10.62 12.30
N SER A 250 -10.23 9.34 12.54
CA SER A 250 -11.20 8.26 12.39
C SER A 250 -12.37 8.41 13.39
N THR A 251 -12.09 8.79 14.64
CA THR A 251 -13.11 9.10 15.65
C THR A 251 -13.97 10.30 15.21
N ALA A 252 -13.34 11.37 14.69
CA ALA A 252 -14.06 12.55 14.22
C ALA A 252 -14.94 12.23 13.00
N ILE A 253 -14.49 11.38 12.06
CA ILE A 253 -15.31 10.90 10.93
C ILE A 253 -16.55 10.16 11.44
N ALA A 254 -16.42 9.30 12.46
CA ALA A 254 -17.55 8.61 13.05
C ALA A 254 -18.53 9.56 13.73
N ALA A 255 -18.02 10.53 14.49
CA ALA A 255 -18.84 11.48 15.27
C ALA A 255 -19.53 12.55 14.41
N LEU A 256 -18.86 13.00 13.32
CA LEU A 256 -19.32 14.08 12.44
C LEU A 256 -19.81 13.57 11.09
N ALA A 257 -20.13 12.28 10.96
CA ALA A 257 -20.50 11.61 9.72
C ALA A 257 -21.67 12.28 8.97
N GLN A 258 -22.57 12.96 9.68
CA GLN A 258 -23.73 13.64 9.10
C GLN A 258 -23.42 15.01 8.49
N ASP A 259 -22.27 15.60 8.80
CA ASP A 259 -21.84 16.89 8.28
C ASP A 259 -20.92 16.69 7.06
N ALA A 260 -21.42 17.02 5.88
CA ALA A 260 -20.68 16.85 4.62
C ALA A 260 -19.40 17.70 4.56
N LEU A 261 -19.41 18.91 5.13
CA LEU A 261 -18.23 19.79 5.12
C LEU A 261 -17.16 19.26 6.07
N ALA A 262 -17.56 18.94 7.31
CA ALA A 262 -16.66 18.38 8.30
C ALA A 262 -16.04 17.07 7.77
N THR A 263 -16.86 16.15 7.25
CA THR A 263 -16.37 14.88 6.71
C THR A 263 -15.43 15.11 5.52
N THR A 264 -15.72 16.05 4.63
CA THR A 264 -14.83 16.41 3.51
C THR A 264 -13.44 16.86 3.99
N LEU A 265 -13.37 17.72 5.01
CA LEU A 265 -12.10 18.15 5.62
C LEU A 265 -11.37 16.98 6.30
N LEU A 266 -12.12 16.11 6.96
CA LEU A 266 -11.57 14.94 7.62
C LEU A 266 -11.01 13.90 6.62
N VAL A 267 -11.54 13.83 5.40
CA VAL A 267 -10.95 13.00 4.33
C VAL A 267 -9.52 13.44 4.00
N PHE A 268 -9.28 14.74 3.87
CA PHE A 268 -7.94 15.27 3.68
C PHE A 268 -7.01 14.94 4.86
N LEU A 269 -7.49 15.17 6.09
CA LEU A 269 -6.73 14.89 7.31
C LEU A 269 -6.45 13.39 7.49
N LEU A 270 -7.36 12.52 7.05
CA LEU A 270 -7.15 11.07 7.07
C LEU A 270 -5.97 10.68 6.16
N GLY A 271 -5.92 11.22 4.96
CA GLY A 271 -4.80 11.02 4.04
C GLY A 271 -3.49 11.55 4.62
N LEU A 272 -3.51 12.74 5.20
CA LEU A 272 -2.33 13.35 5.83
C LEU A 272 -1.82 12.50 7.00
N ALA A 273 -2.66 12.10 7.93
CA ALA A 273 -2.28 11.29 9.10
C ALA A 273 -1.78 9.90 8.69
N ALA A 274 -2.44 9.24 7.71
CA ALA A 274 -2.07 7.95 7.19
C ALA A 274 -0.67 7.93 6.56
N PHE A 275 -0.28 9.00 5.90
CA PHE A 275 0.98 9.03 5.15
C PHE A 275 2.11 9.78 5.84
N VAL A 276 1.84 10.57 6.86
CA VAL A 276 2.89 11.16 7.72
C VAL A 276 3.69 10.09 8.46
N LEU A 277 3.02 9.02 8.92
CA LEU A 277 3.67 7.92 9.65
C LEU A 277 4.38 6.92 8.72
N ASN A 278 4.06 6.90 7.43
CA ASN A 278 4.51 5.87 6.49
C ASN A 278 6.05 5.76 6.40
N PRO A 279 6.84 6.86 6.24
CA PRO A 279 8.30 6.76 6.23
C PRO A 279 8.88 6.23 7.54
N ALA A 280 8.27 6.57 8.68
CA ALA A 280 8.71 6.09 9.99
C ALA A 280 8.44 4.58 10.17
N VAL A 281 7.30 4.09 9.68
CA VAL A 281 6.95 2.66 9.68
C VAL A 281 7.94 1.88 8.83
N TRP A 282 8.22 2.32 7.60
CA TRP A 282 9.18 1.67 6.71
C TRP A 282 10.61 1.75 7.24
N GLY A 283 11.07 2.91 7.67
CA GLY A 283 12.43 3.10 8.19
C GLY A 283 12.70 2.24 9.42
N ARG A 284 11.68 2.04 10.29
CA ARG A 284 11.84 1.28 11.52
C ARG A 284 12.20 -0.19 11.28
N VAL A 285 11.63 -0.86 10.28
CA VAL A 285 11.93 -2.26 10.00
C VAL A 285 13.38 -2.44 9.51
N TYR A 286 13.90 -1.49 8.73
CA TYR A 286 15.30 -1.51 8.29
C TYR A 286 16.30 -1.25 9.43
N VAL A 287 15.94 -0.38 10.38
CA VAL A 287 16.76 -0.13 11.58
C VAL A 287 16.83 -1.37 12.49
N LEU A 288 15.74 -2.15 12.56
CA LEU A 288 15.68 -3.35 13.39
C LEU A 288 16.42 -4.56 12.78
N ALA A 289 16.60 -4.57 11.47
CA ALA A 289 17.30 -5.63 10.77
C ALA A 289 18.13 -5.08 9.58
N PRO A 290 19.21 -4.32 9.87
CA PRO A 290 20.06 -3.72 8.84
C PRO A 290 20.83 -4.75 8.02
N ASP A 291 21.01 -5.93 8.56
CA ASP A 291 21.65 -7.11 7.98
C ASP A 291 20.74 -7.92 7.06
N ALA A 292 19.44 -7.56 6.95
CA ALA A 292 18.45 -8.27 6.14
C ALA A 292 17.56 -7.33 5.31
N PRO A 293 18.11 -6.38 4.52
CA PRO A 293 17.31 -5.31 3.90
C PRO A 293 16.30 -5.81 2.88
N MET A 294 16.62 -6.89 2.14
CA MET A 294 15.72 -7.39 1.10
C MET A 294 14.51 -8.10 1.68
N LEU A 295 14.73 -9.05 2.58
CA LEU A 295 13.65 -9.84 3.17
C LEU A 295 12.78 -8.98 4.10
N VAL A 296 13.38 -8.07 4.88
CA VAL A 296 12.67 -7.15 5.75
C VAL A 296 11.77 -6.19 4.95
N GLY A 297 12.26 -5.66 3.83
CA GLY A 297 11.45 -4.83 2.94
C GLY A 297 10.27 -5.60 2.34
N ALA A 298 10.51 -6.84 1.89
CA ALA A 298 9.46 -7.71 1.37
C ALA A 298 8.42 -8.08 2.44
N MET A 299 8.87 -8.42 3.65
CA MET A 299 7.98 -8.72 4.79
C MET A 299 7.17 -7.50 5.21
N ASN A 300 7.75 -6.29 5.15
CA ASN A 300 7.00 -5.06 5.42
C ASN A 300 5.94 -4.78 4.33
N SER A 301 6.26 -5.03 3.07
CA SER A 301 5.29 -4.99 1.98
C SER A 301 4.16 -6.01 2.20
N SER A 302 4.50 -7.24 2.62
CA SER A 302 3.50 -8.25 3.00
C SER A 302 2.62 -7.80 4.17
N ALA A 303 3.20 -7.20 5.21
CA ALA A 303 2.46 -6.67 6.35
C ALA A 303 1.49 -5.56 5.94
N PHE A 304 1.90 -4.68 5.01
CA PHE A 304 1.02 -3.69 4.40
C PHE A 304 -0.16 -4.35 3.69
N GLN A 305 0.08 -5.41 2.91
CA GLN A 305 -0.96 -6.15 2.20
C GLN A 305 -1.91 -6.92 3.15
N VAL A 306 -1.40 -7.43 4.27
CA VAL A 306 -2.25 -7.98 5.36
C VAL A 306 -3.21 -6.91 5.85
N GLY A 307 -2.70 -5.71 6.17
CA GLY A 307 -3.52 -4.59 6.60
C GLY A 307 -4.60 -4.24 5.57
N LEU A 308 -4.22 -4.14 4.30
CA LEU A 308 -5.14 -3.84 3.19
C LEU A 308 -6.24 -4.91 3.03
N THR A 309 -5.88 -6.20 3.19
CA THR A 309 -6.81 -7.32 3.04
C THR A 309 -7.80 -7.40 4.21
N VAL A 310 -7.31 -7.18 5.44
CA VAL A 310 -8.12 -7.31 6.67
C VAL A 310 -8.99 -6.07 6.90
N ALA A 311 -8.58 -4.91 6.42
CA ALA A 311 -9.25 -3.63 6.62
C ALA A 311 -10.75 -3.65 6.25
N PRO A 312 -11.17 -4.05 5.05
CA PRO A 312 -12.58 -4.07 4.68
C PRO A 312 -13.39 -5.09 5.49
N LEU A 313 -12.76 -6.20 5.90
CA LEU A 313 -13.42 -7.24 6.70
C LEU A 313 -13.76 -6.70 8.09
N LEU A 314 -12.79 -6.09 8.76
CA LEU A 314 -13.00 -5.52 10.11
C LEU A 314 -13.97 -4.34 10.09
N ALA A 315 -13.85 -3.44 9.10
CA ALA A 315 -14.74 -2.29 8.97
C ALA A 315 -16.16 -2.69 8.55
N GLY A 316 -16.32 -3.76 7.79
CA GLY A 316 -17.61 -4.29 7.34
C GLY A 316 -18.40 -5.04 8.41
N LEU A 317 -17.73 -5.59 9.45
CA LEU A 317 -18.39 -6.34 10.52
C LEU A 317 -19.47 -5.53 11.23
N PRO A 318 -19.25 -4.33 11.77
CA PRO A 318 -20.29 -3.57 12.45
C PRO A 318 -21.41 -3.12 11.49
N ILE A 319 -21.09 -2.90 10.21
CA ILE A 319 -22.12 -2.59 9.20
C ILE A 319 -23.07 -3.79 9.03
N SER A 320 -22.53 -5.01 8.92
CA SER A 320 -23.33 -6.23 8.81
C SER A 320 -24.17 -6.52 10.08
N LEU A 321 -23.76 -6.00 11.23
CA LEU A 321 -24.47 -6.07 12.51
C LEU A 321 -25.50 -4.94 12.71
N GLY A 322 -25.71 -4.06 11.69
CA GLY A 322 -26.71 -3.01 11.73
C GLY A 322 -26.29 -1.69 12.38
N HIS A 323 -25.00 -1.51 12.72
CA HIS A 323 -24.53 -0.26 13.35
C HIS A 323 -24.34 0.91 12.37
N GLY A 324 -24.55 0.66 11.06
CA GLY A 324 -24.47 1.70 10.04
C GLY A 324 -23.04 2.08 9.63
N LEU A 325 -22.93 2.92 8.60
CA LEU A 325 -21.65 3.34 8.00
C LEU A 325 -20.74 4.16 8.95
N PRO A 326 -21.24 5.02 9.87
CA PRO A 326 -20.34 5.73 10.80
C PRO A 326 -19.49 4.80 11.68
N ALA A 327 -19.92 3.56 11.90
CA ALA A 327 -19.16 2.58 12.68
C ALA A 327 -17.77 2.27 12.12
N VAL A 328 -17.53 2.51 10.81
CA VAL A 328 -16.19 2.30 10.21
C VAL A 328 -15.12 3.21 10.82
N GLY A 329 -15.50 4.43 11.20
CA GLY A 329 -14.58 5.36 11.87
C GLY A 329 -14.21 4.86 13.27
N TRP A 330 -15.15 4.30 14.04
CA TRP A 330 -14.86 3.69 15.33
C TRP A 330 -13.95 2.47 15.21
N VAL A 331 -14.14 1.63 14.19
CA VAL A 331 -13.24 0.51 13.90
C VAL A 331 -11.84 1.00 13.56
N GLY A 332 -11.73 2.01 12.68
CA GLY A 332 -10.45 2.63 12.34
C GLY A 332 -9.71 3.16 13.56
N ALA A 333 -10.43 3.85 14.47
CA ALA A 333 -9.89 4.34 15.73
C ALA A 333 -9.44 3.19 16.67
N ALA A 334 -10.24 2.14 16.82
CA ALA A 334 -9.91 0.98 17.66
C ALA A 334 -8.65 0.25 17.14
N ILE A 335 -8.53 0.04 15.83
CA ILE A 335 -7.32 -0.53 15.21
C ILE A 335 -6.14 0.42 15.40
N GLY A 336 -6.35 1.73 15.30
CA GLY A 336 -5.34 2.75 15.59
C GLY A 336 -4.80 2.65 17.03
N VAL A 337 -5.68 2.43 18.01
CA VAL A 337 -5.27 2.20 19.43
C VAL A 337 -4.45 0.91 19.54
N ALA A 338 -4.85 -0.17 18.87
CA ALA A 338 -4.05 -1.39 18.83
C ALA A 338 -2.67 -1.15 18.19
N ALA A 339 -2.59 -0.39 17.09
CA ALA A 339 -1.34 0.00 16.44
C ALA A 339 -0.44 0.82 17.37
N LEU A 340 -1.03 1.72 18.18
CA LEU A 340 -0.30 2.49 19.20
C LEU A 340 0.32 1.55 20.24
N GLY A 341 -0.45 0.59 20.75
CA GLY A 341 0.04 -0.42 21.70
C GLY A 341 1.22 -1.22 21.13
N LEU A 342 1.10 -1.70 19.88
CA LEU A 342 2.17 -2.43 19.18
C LEU A 342 3.42 -1.57 18.99
N ALA A 343 3.27 -0.29 18.62
CA ALA A 343 4.38 0.65 18.44
C ALA A 343 5.13 0.89 19.77
N LEU A 344 4.40 1.08 20.87
CA LEU A 344 4.98 1.29 22.21
C LEU A 344 5.69 0.04 22.72
N LEU A 345 5.10 -1.15 22.57
CA LEU A 345 5.71 -2.42 22.95
C LEU A 345 6.98 -2.68 22.14
N GLY A 346 6.94 -2.45 20.83
CA GLY A 346 8.11 -2.57 19.97
C GLY A 346 9.23 -1.59 20.32
N GLU A 347 8.90 -0.37 20.78
CA GLU A 347 9.92 0.58 21.23
C GLU A 347 10.56 0.18 22.56
N ARG A 348 9.76 -0.36 23.50
CA ARG A 348 10.29 -0.91 24.76
C ARG A 348 11.24 -2.09 24.48
N GLY A 349 10.84 -3.01 23.58
CA GLY A 349 11.69 -4.14 23.20
C GLY A 349 13.01 -3.70 22.53
N ARG A 350 12.98 -2.65 21.69
CA ARG A 350 14.19 -2.09 21.06
C ARG A 350 15.16 -1.52 22.10
N ARG A 351 14.64 -0.75 23.07
CA ARG A 351 15.46 -0.17 24.15
C ARG A 351 16.05 -1.21 25.11
N ALA A 352 15.43 -2.37 25.21
CA ALA A 352 15.93 -3.47 26.02
C ALA A 352 17.07 -4.25 25.33
N MET A 353 17.25 -4.07 24.01
CA MET A 353 18.32 -4.71 23.23
C MET A 353 19.53 -3.78 22.98
N SER A 354 19.36 -2.47 23.18
CA SER A 354 20.45 -1.46 23.12
C SER A 354 21.15 -1.32 24.44
#